data_56ec3d1ebceb73eea103649fa9d30e32
#
_entry.id   56ec3d1ebceb73eea103649fa9d30e32
#
_cell.length_a   1.000
_cell.length_b   1.000
_cell.length_c   1.000
_cell.angle_alpha   90.00
_cell.angle_beta   90.00
_cell.angle_gamma   90.00
#
_symmetry.space_group_name_H-M   'P 1'
#
loop_
_entity.id
_entity.type
_entity.pdbx_description
1 polymer ?
#
loop_
_entity_poly.entity_id
_entity_poly.type
_entity_poly.pdbx_seq_one_letter_code
_entity_poly.pdbx_strand_id
1 'polypeptide(L)'
;MTPSRNPHDLEKAAALGEPSYVWRRGQARRLQMILDAAGEQANGRVLDDGCGVGSYLERLAKHAAVAFGLEYDFDRVLVARQRPTDVIHAQSEQLPFPTGVFDLVLSHEVLEHVSDDRMALEEIARVLRPADPASGKAGGRLAIFTPNRYYPFETHGVILRGRYYQGNIPLVNYLPRRWRDRLAPHVRAYSRRDMSKLFEGLPLRVIERRLIFGAYDNIIARWPRFGRALRWLLQSLEGTPLRFFGLSHFWVAERIEIPPR
;
A
#
# COMPACT_ATOMS: atom_id res chain seq x y z
N MET A 1 16.64 -2.22 -24.35
CA MET A 1 17.27 -0.97 -23.91
C MET A 1 16.25 -0.23 -23.08
N THR A 2 16.47 -0.08 -21.80
CA THR A 2 15.67 0.80 -20.94
C THR A 2 16.03 2.24 -21.31
N PRO A 3 15.08 3.15 -21.58
CA PRO A 3 15.41 4.54 -21.86
C PRO A 3 16.20 5.12 -20.68
N SER A 4 17.22 5.93 -20.96
CA SER A 4 17.98 6.65 -19.93
C SER A 4 16.99 7.57 -19.21
N ARG A 5 16.71 7.26 -17.93
CA ARG A 5 15.81 8.10 -17.12
C ARG A 5 16.52 9.42 -16.79
N ASN A 6 15.78 10.51 -16.89
CA ASN A 6 16.24 11.82 -16.46
C ASN A 6 16.54 11.79 -14.94
N PRO A 7 17.61 12.45 -14.45
CA PRO A 7 17.87 12.57 -13.00
C PRO A 7 16.66 13.00 -12.17
N HIS A 8 15.84 13.92 -12.68
CA HIS A 8 14.60 14.37 -12.05
C HIS A 8 13.58 13.22 -11.87
N ASP A 9 13.47 12.31 -12.84
CA ASP A 9 12.56 11.15 -12.74
C ASP A 9 13.05 10.15 -11.68
N LEU A 10 14.36 10.03 -11.48
CA LEU A 10 14.95 9.15 -10.47
C LEU A 10 14.75 9.72 -9.05
N GLU A 11 14.89 11.03 -8.87
CA GLU A 11 14.63 11.70 -7.59
C GLU A 11 13.15 11.60 -7.22
N LYS A 12 12.25 11.80 -8.18
CA LYS A 12 10.81 11.66 -8.01
C LYS A 12 10.42 10.21 -7.68
N ALA A 13 11.00 9.23 -8.39
CA ALA A 13 10.78 7.80 -8.12
C ALA A 13 11.31 7.39 -6.73
N ALA A 14 12.43 7.99 -6.29
CA ALA A 14 12.95 7.78 -4.94
C ALA A 14 11.99 8.33 -3.88
N ALA A 15 11.48 9.55 -4.05
CA ALA A 15 10.62 10.20 -3.06
C ALA A 15 9.21 9.60 -2.96
N LEU A 16 8.62 9.20 -4.08
CA LEU A 16 7.18 8.86 -4.18
C LEU A 16 6.93 7.41 -4.64
N GLY A 17 7.98 6.58 -4.76
CA GLY A 17 7.88 5.26 -5.35
C GLY A 17 7.64 5.29 -6.87
N GLU A 18 7.71 4.14 -7.53
CA GLU A 18 7.41 4.00 -8.95
C GLU A 18 6.00 3.48 -9.17
N PRO A 19 5.12 4.22 -9.88
CA PRO A 19 3.80 3.73 -10.22
C PRO A 19 3.89 2.58 -11.22
N SER A 20 3.03 1.60 -11.10
CA SER A 20 2.95 0.50 -12.07
C SER A 20 2.02 0.88 -13.22
N TYR A 21 2.60 1.19 -14.37
CA TYR A 21 1.86 1.45 -15.61
C TYR A 21 1.30 0.18 -16.26
N VAL A 22 1.81 -0.98 -15.89
CA VAL A 22 1.43 -2.26 -16.47
C VAL A 22 0.80 -3.15 -15.41
N TRP A 23 -0.44 -3.60 -15.68
CA TRP A 23 -1.12 -4.53 -14.80
C TRP A 23 -0.54 -5.94 -14.95
N ARG A 24 -0.03 -6.48 -13.86
CA ARG A 24 0.62 -7.78 -13.81
C ARG A 24 -0.10 -8.72 -12.83
N ARG A 25 0.32 -9.97 -12.80
CA ARG A 25 -0.25 -10.98 -11.89
C ARG A 25 -0.14 -10.62 -10.42
N GLY A 26 0.93 -9.92 -10.03
CA GLY A 26 1.10 -9.44 -8.66
C GLY A 26 0.00 -8.49 -8.23
N GLN A 27 -0.34 -7.51 -9.07
CA GLN A 27 -1.42 -6.59 -8.79
C GLN A 27 -2.79 -7.29 -8.80
N ALA A 28 -3.02 -8.21 -9.75
CA ALA A 28 -4.26 -8.97 -9.80
C ALA A 28 -4.49 -9.81 -8.52
N ARG A 29 -3.42 -10.46 -8.01
CA ARG A 29 -3.48 -11.19 -6.75
C ARG A 29 -3.79 -10.28 -5.56
N ARG A 30 -3.11 -9.12 -5.46
CA ARG A 30 -3.35 -8.15 -4.38
C ARG A 30 -4.77 -7.58 -4.46
N LEU A 31 -5.28 -7.28 -5.66
CA LEU A 31 -6.66 -6.86 -5.84
C LEU A 31 -7.65 -7.91 -5.32
N GLN A 32 -7.44 -9.19 -5.66
CA GLN A 32 -8.29 -10.26 -5.15
C GLN A 32 -8.26 -10.34 -3.62
N MET A 33 -7.07 -10.21 -3.01
CA MET A 33 -6.94 -10.17 -1.54
C MET A 33 -7.69 -8.99 -0.93
N ILE A 34 -7.66 -7.82 -1.58
CA ILE A 34 -8.40 -6.63 -1.14
C ILE A 34 -9.90 -6.90 -1.19
N LEU A 35 -10.41 -7.41 -2.31
CA LEU A 35 -11.84 -7.70 -2.50
C LEU A 35 -12.34 -8.77 -1.52
N ASP A 36 -11.58 -9.86 -1.35
CA ASP A 36 -11.89 -10.93 -0.40
C ASP A 36 -11.97 -10.40 1.05
N ALA A 37 -11.00 -9.56 1.43
CA ALA A 37 -10.94 -9.00 2.78
C ALA A 37 -11.94 -7.85 2.99
N ALA A 38 -12.27 -7.10 1.96
CA ALA A 38 -13.27 -6.04 2.02
C ALA A 38 -14.69 -6.60 2.08
N GLY A 39 -14.96 -7.71 1.38
CA GLY A 39 -16.32 -8.27 1.31
C GLY A 39 -17.32 -7.27 0.73
N GLU A 40 -18.47 -7.11 1.38
CA GLU A 40 -19.54 -6.20 0.93
C GLU A 40 -19.13 -4.72 0.91
N GLN A 41 -18.15 -4.32 1.72
CA GLN A 41 -17.66 -2.94 1.75
C GLN A 41 -17.01 -2.52 0.42
N ALA A 42 -16.52 -3.47 -0.37
CA ALA A 42 -16.01 -3.19 -1.71
C ALA A 42 -17.10 -2.71 -2.71
N ASN A 43 -18.38 -2.98 -2.42
CA ASN A 43 -19.51 -2.57 -3.26
C ASN A 43 -20.04 -1.17 -2.91
N GLY A 44 -19.57 -0.58 -1.83
CA GLY A 44 -19.99 0.74 -1.34
C GLY A 44 -19.20 1.91 -1.95
N ARG A 45 -18.90 2.90 -1.12
CA ARG A 45 -18.02 4.03 -1.46
C ARG A 45 -16.58 3.67 -1.16
N VAL A 46 -15.73 3.72 -2.17
CA VAL A 46 -14.33 3.26 -2.10
C VAL A 46 -13.38 4.44 -2.33
N LEU A 47 -12.34 4.54 -1.52
CA LEU A 47 -11.20 5.44 -1.72
C LEU A 47 -9.93 4.62 -1.99
N ASP A 48 -9.23 4.94 -3.08
CA ASP A 48 -7.85 4.50 -3.35
C ASP A 48 -6.91 5.64 -2.95
N ASP A 49 -6.41 5.59 -1.72
CA ASP A 49 -5.49 6.56 -1.14
C ASP A 49 -4.08 6.29 -1.68
N GLY A 50 -3.53 7.29 -2.40
CA GLY A 50 -2.28 7.14 -3.17
C GLY A 50 -2.49 6.30 -4.43
N CYS A 51 -3.52 6.60 -5.22
CA CYS A 51 -3.92 5.79 -6.38
C CYS A 51 -2.89 5.74 -7.53
N GLY A 52 -1.83 6.55 -7.46
CA GLY A 52 -0.81 6.64 -8.51
C GLY A 52 -1.43 6.99 -9.86
N VAL A 53 -1.20 6.14 -10.85
CA VAL A 53 -1.78 6.27 -12.21
C VAL A 53 -3.19 5.65 -12.34
N GLY A 54 -3.86 5.34 -11.23
CA GLY A 54 -5.24 4.88 -11.18
C GLY A 54 -5.45 3.40 -11.53
N SER A 55 -4.41 2.56 -11.48
CA SER A 55 -4.49 1.16 -11.91
C SER A 55 -5.36 0.27 -11.00
N TYR A 56 -5.31 0.47 -9.68
CA TYR A 56 -6.21 -0.20 -8.74
C TYR A 56 -7.58 0.46 -8.73
N LEU A 57 -7.63 1.81 -8.74
CA LEU A 57 -8.86 2.59 -8.75
C LEU A 57 -9.81 2.16 -9.87
N GLU A 58 -9.31 2.06 -11.12
CA GLU A 58 -10.11 1.63 -12.28
C GLU A 58 -10.76 0.24 -12.09
N ARG A 59 -10.10 -0.62 -11.35
CA ARG A 59 -10.60 -1.98 -11.09
C ARG A 59 -11.56 -2.04 -9.91
N LEU A 60 -11.26 -1.29 -8.86
CA LEU A 60 -12.17 -1.14 -7.72
C LEU A 60 -13.48 -0.49 -8.14
N ALA A 61 -13.44 0.50 -9.05
CA ALA A 61 -14.63 1.15 -9.61
C ALA A 61 -15.59 0.18 -10.33
N LYS A 62 -15.13 -1.00 -10.75
CA LYS A 62 -16.00 -2.03 -11.35
C LYS A 62 -16.87 -2.75 -10.31
N HIS A 63 -16.52 -2.67 -9.05
CA HIS A 63 -17.22 -3.31 -7.94
C HIS A 63 -17.97 -2.27 -7.09
N ALA A 64 -17.39 -1.10 -6.93
CA ALA A 64 -17.88 -0.03 -6.06
C ALA A 64 -19.12 0.68 -6.63
N ALA A 65 -20.01 1.13 -5.77
CA ALA A 65 -21.08 2.08 -6.16
C ALA A 65 -20.49 3.42 -6.60
N VAL A 66 -19.45 3.89 -5.88
CA VAL A 66 -18.66 5.08 -6.22
C VAL A 66 -17.21 4.86 -5.79
N ALA A 67 -16.26 5.20 -6.64
CA ALA A 67 -14.84 5.10 -6.35
C ALA A 67 -14.12 6.43 -6.59
N PHE A 68 -13.32 6.85 -5.62
CA PHE A 68 -12.45 8.02 -5.67
C PHE A 68 -11.00 7.61 -5.56
N GLY A 69 -10.12 8.31 -6.28
CA GLY A 69 -8.67 8.23 -6.09
C GLY A 69 -8.16 9.51 -5.47
N LEU A 70 -7.13 9.38 -4.65
CA LEU A 70 -6.35 10.49 -4.13
C LEU A 70 -4.89 10.26 -4.51
N GLU A 71 -4.22 11.29 -5.01
CA GLU A 71 -2.80 11.23 -5.38
C GLU A 71 -2.12 12.56 -5.09
N TYR A 72 -0.92 12.50 -4.52
CA TYR A 72 -0.12 13.68 -4.18
C TYR A 72 0.64 14.25 -5.39
N ASP A 73 1.09 13.38 -6.29
CA ASP A 73 1.83 13.78 -7.48
C ASP A 73 0.89 14.24 -8.59
N PHE A 74 0.96 15.53 -8.94
CA PHE A 74 0.09 16.11 -9.94
C PHE A 74 0.20 15.47 -11.33
N ASP A 75 1.41 15.07 -11.75
CA ASP A 75 1.60 14.41 -13.06
C ASP A 75 0.90 13.04 -13.09
N ARG A 76 0.94 12.30 -11.96
CA ARG A 76 0.22 11.04 -11.82
C ARG A 76 -1.29 11.24 -11.80
N VAL A 77 -1.77 12.32 -11.17
CA VAL A 77 -3.19 12.73 -11.23
C VAL A 77 -3.64 12.92 -12.67
N LEU A 78 -2.85 13.64 -13.50
CA LEU A 78 -3.18 13.86 -14.90
C LEU A 78 -3.26 12.55 -15.70
N VAL A 79 -2.37 11.60 -15.41
CA VAL A 79 -2.42 10.26 -16.02
C VAL A 79 -3.63 9.46 -15.53
N ALA A 80 -3.91 9.49 -14.24
CA ALA A 80 -5.03 8.75 -13.66
C ALA A 80 -6.39 9.26 -14.16
N ARG A 81 -6.53 10.57 -14.36
CA ARG A 81 -7.74 11.22 -14.94
C ARG A 81 -8.02 10.87 -16.40
N GLN A 82 -7.09 10.25 -17.10
CA GLN A 82 -7.36 9.69 -18.44
C GLN A 82 -8.23 8.42 -18.38
N ARG A 83 -8.43 7.85 -17.19
CA ARG A 83 -9.32 6.73 -16.92
C ARG A 83 -10.70 7.26 -16.50
N PRO A 84 -11.76 6.46 -16.64
CA PRO A 84 -13.12 6.85 -16.22
C PRO A 84 -13.25 6.77 -14.68
N THR A 85 -12.46 7.59 -13.96
CA THR A 85 -12.40 7.58 -12.48
C THR A 85 -12.20 9.00 -11.95
N ASP A 86 -12.77 9.30 -10.79
CA ASP A 86 -12.61 10.59 -10.13
C ASP A 86 -11.31 10.58 -9.29
N VAL A 87 -10.38 11.47 -9.63
CA VAL A 87 -9.08 11.59 -8.94
C VAL A 87 -8.88 12.99 -8.41
N ILE A 88 -8.54 13.10 -7.15
CA ILE A 88 -8.31 14.36 -6.43
C ILE A 88 -6.81 14.49 -6.14
N HIS A 89 -6.27 15.69 -6.39
CA HIS A 89 -4.90 16.04 -6.00
C HIS A 89 -4.90 16.50 -4.55
N ALA A 90 -4.41 15.65 -3.65
CA ALA A 90 -4.30 15.94 -2.22
C ALA A 90 -3.29 15.00 -1.55
N GLN A 91 -3.05 15.17 -0.26
CA GLN A 91 -2.16 14.34 0.56
C GLN A 91 -2.97 13.51 1.56
N SER A 92 -2.45 12.33 1.92
CA SER A 92 -3.11 11.39 2.83
C SER A 92 -3.24 11.93 4.25
N GLU A 93 -2.35 12.83 4.66
CA GLU A 93 -2.38 13.48 5.98
C GLU A 93 -3.51 14.50 6.15
N GLN A 94 -4.19 14.86 5.05
CA GLN A 94 -5.33 15.79 5.06
C GLN A 94 -6.31 15.41 3.95
N LEU A 95 -7.14 14.41 4.20
CA LEU A 95 -8.11 13.92 3.22
C LEU A 95 -9.26 14.92 3.02
N PRO A 96 -9.53 15.38 1.78
CA PRO A 96 -10.56 16.39 1.47
C PRO A 96 -11.97 15.78 1.43
N PHE A 97 -12.27 14.88 2.37
CA PHE A 97 -13.54 14.19 2.46
C PHE A 97 -14.17 14.36 3.85
N PRO A 98 -15.52 14.38 3.95
CA PRO A 98 -16.20 14.36 5.23
C PRO A 98 -15.89 13.10 6.05
N THR A 99 -16.14 13.19 7.37
CA THR A 99 -16.05 12.06 8.28
C THR A 99 -17.06 10.97 7.94
N GLY A 100 -16.66 9.72 7.95
CA GLY A 100 -17.57 8.58 7.92
C GLY A 100 -18.23 8.29 6.57
N VAL A 101 -17.60 8.64 5.46
CA VAL A 101 -18.22 8.51 4.11
C VAL A 101 -17.82 7.24 3.37
N PHE A 102 -16.68 6.62 3.67
CA PHE A 102 -16.17 5.48 2.91
C PHE A 102 -16.46 4.13 3.57
N ASP A 103 -16.86 3.18 2.76
CA ASP A 103 -17.02 1.78 3.16
C ASP A 103 -15.70 1.00 3.03
N LEU A 104 -14.84 1.38 2.08
CA LEU A 104 -13.50 0.82 1.89
C LEU A 104 -12.50 1.94 1.60
N VAL A 105 -11.37 1.91 2.29
CA VAL A 105 -10.16 2.66 1.92
C VAL A 105 -9.06 1.65 1.62
N LEU A 106 -8.48 1.76 0.43
CA LEU A 106 -7.23 1.09 0.06
C LEU A 106 -6.08 2.08 0.26
N SER A 107 -5.04 1.69 1.02
CA SER A 107 -3.76 2.42 1.08
C SER A 107 -2.65 1.41 0.72
N HIS A 108 -2.17 1.49 -0.53
CA HIS A 108 -1.30 0.50 -1.12
C HIS A 108 0.08 1.06 -1.41
N GLU A 109 1.05 0.75 -0.52
CA GLU A 109 2.42 1.25 -0.62
C GLU A 109 2.44 2.81 -0.60
N VAL A 110 1.80 3.41 0.41
CA VAL A 110 1.65 4.86 0.60
C VAL A 110 2.28 5.33 1.90
N LEU A 111 1.96 4.69 3.04
CA LEU A 111 2.37 5.14 4.37
C LEU A 111 3.89 5.27 4.53
N GLU A 112 4.67 4.50 3.79
CA GLU A 112 6.12 4.57 3.79
C GLU A 112 6.68 5.86 3.17
N HIS A 113 5.88 6.56 2.35
CA HIS A 113 6.28 7.75 1.61
C HIS A 113 5.71 9.06 2.16
N VAL A 114 4.66 9.03 2.98
CA VAL A 114 4.03 10.23 3.56
C VAL A 114 4.93 10.88 4.61
N SER A 115 4.73 12.17 4.88
CA SER A 115 5.51 12.89 5.89
C SER A 115 5.21 12.40 7.30
N ASP A 116 3.93 12.21 7.62
CA ASP A 116 3.43 11.69 8.90
C ASP A 116 2.47 10.51 8.68
N ASP A 117 3.00 9.30 8.86
CA ASP A 117 2.25 8.06 8.67
C ASP A 117 1.15 7.86 9.73
N ARG A 118 1.32 8.44 10.91
CA ARG A 118 0.29 8.42 11.95
C ARG A 118 -0.87 9.34 11.60
N MET A 119 -0.59 10.57 11.17
CA MET A 119 -1.61 11.53 10.73
C MET A 119 -2.41 10.99 9.53
N ALA A 120 -1.72 10.40 8.54
CA ALA A 120 -2.39 9.76 7.40
C ALA A 120 -3.35 8.66 7.85
N LEU A 121 -2.93 7.81 8.81
CA LEU A 121 -3.80 6.75 9.32
C LEU A 121 -4.98 7.28 10.17
N GLU A 122 -4.79 8.40 10.88
CA GLU A 122 -5.87 9.10 11.60
C GLU A 122 -6.92 9.65 10.62
N GLU A 123 -6.50 10.26 9.52
CA GLU A 123 -7.39 10.76 8.47
C GLU A 123 -8.13 9.61 7.76
N ILE A 124 -7.43 8.50 7.43
CA ILE A 124 -8.08 7.30 6.93
C ILE A 124 -9.14 6.80 7.91
N ALA A 125 -8.80 6.71 9.20
CA ALA A 125 -9.75 6.32 10.23
C ALA A 125 -10.94 7.28 10.33
N ARG A 126 -10.73 8.58 10.17
CA ARG A 126 -11.78 9.61 10.19
C ARG A 126 -12.78 9.44 9.06
N VAL A 127 -12.29 9.23 7.82
CA VAL A 127 -13.16 9.16 6.64
C VAL A 127 -13.88 7.83 6.47
N LEU A 128 -13.40 6.75 7.10
CA LEU A 128 -14.10 5.47 7.12
C LEU A 128 -15.42 5.58 7.88
N ARG A 129 -16.47 4.93 7.37
CA ARG A 129 -17.78 4.85 8.05
C ARG A 129 -17.66 4.07 9.37
N PRO A 130 -18.10 4.62 10.51
CA PRO A 130 -18.12 3.88 11.77
C PRO A 130 -19.07 2.68 11.67
N ALA A 131 -18.81 1.66 12.50
CA ALA A 131 -19.79 0.60 12.72
C ALA A 131 -21.05 1.19 13.36
N ASP A 132 -22.19 0.62 13.05
CA ASP A 132 -23.47 0.95 13.68
C ASP A 132 -24.02 -0.31 14.38
N PRO A 133 -23.74 -0.47 15.68
CA PRO A 133 -24.21 -1.63 16.45
C PRO A 133 -25.73 -1.71 16.53
N ALA A 134 -26.43 -0.58 16.47
CA ALA A 134 -27.90 -0.56 16.56
C ALA A 134 -28.56 -1.19 15.33
N SER A 135 -27.99 -0.97 14.13
CA SER A 135 -28.47 -1.62 12.89
C SER A 135 -27.72 -2.89 12.53
N GLY A 136 -26.71 -3.29 13.30
CA GLY A 136 -25.86 -4.44 13.02
C GLY A 136 -24.91 -4.22 11.82
N LYS A 137 -24.74 -2.98 11.33
CA LYS A 137 -23.87 -2.67 10.21
C LYS A 137 -22.41 -2.64 10.63
N ALA A 138 -21.59 -3.48 10.00
CA ALA A 138 -20.14 -3.43 10.13
C ALA A 138 -19.59 -2.07 9.70
N GLY A 139 -18.49 -1.64 10.31
CA GLY A 139 -17.79 -0.42 9.92
C GLY A 139 -17.14 -0.51 8.54
N GLY A 140 -16.69 0.61 8.03
CA GLY A 140 -15.85 0.67 6.84
C GLY A 140 -14.52 -0.02 7.11
N ARG A 141 -13.89 -0.56 6.07
CA ARG A 141 -12.65 -1.31 6.14
C ARG A 141 -11.48 -0.53 5.53
N LEU A 142 -10.34 -0.64 6.17
CA LEU A 142 -9.04 -0.27 5.63
C LEU A 142 -8.33 -1.52 5.15
N ALA A 143 -7.92 -1.57 3.89
CA ALA A 143 -6.97 -2.53 3.36
C ALA A 143 -5.63 -1.81 3.14
N ILE A 144 -4.57 -2.23 3.83
CA ILE A 144 -3.29 -1.54 3.80
C ILE A 144 -2.14 -2.48 3.45
N PHE A 145 -1.26 -2.02 2.56
CA PHE A 145 0.01 -2.67 2.25
C PHE A 145 1.16 -1.74 2.59
N THR A 146 2.19 -2.27 3.27
CA THR A 146 3.42 -1.54 3.59
C THR A 146 4.63 -2.46 3.51
N PRO A 147 5.84 -1.95 3.23
CA PRO A 147 7.05 -2.76 3.15
C PRO A 147 7.38 -3.43 4.50
N ASN A 148 7.72 -4.72 4.43
CA ASN A 148 8.16 -5.45 5.61
C ASN A 148 9.66 -5.21 5.86
N ARG A 149 9.98 -4.71 7.05
CA ARG A 149 11.36 -4.49 7.48
C ARG A 149 12.26 -5.73 7.44
N TYR A 150 11.67 -6.91 7.54
CA TYR A 150 12.42 -8.16 7.57
C TYR A 150 12.52 -8.84 6.20
N TYR A 151 12.00 -8.18 5.14
CA TYR A 151 12.27 -8.64 3.78
C TYR A 151 13.76 -8.48 3.46
N PRO A 152 14.43 -9.52 2.87
CA PRO A 152 15.88 -9.50 2.67
C PRO A 152 16.43 -8.40 1.76
N PHE A 153 15.57 -7.72 1.02
CA PHE A 153 15.97 -6.70 0.07
C PHE A 153 15.27 -5.37 0.35
N GLU A 154 16.00 -4.26 0.23
CA GLU A 154 15.38 -2.94 0.10
C GLU A 154 14.93 -2.74 -1.36
N THR A 155 13.63 -2.56 -1.58
CA THR A 155 13.04 -2.55 -2.93
C THR A 155 12.92 -1.17 -3.54
N HIS A 156 13.02 -0.11 -2.74
CA HIS A 156 12.93 1.28 -3.17
C HIS A 156 14.29 1.91 -3.49
N GLY A 157 15.37 1.10 -3.42
CA GLY A 157 16.72 1.57 -3.65
C GLY A 157 17.34 2.28 -2.46
N VAL A 158 18.57 2.76 -2.65
CA VAL A 158 19.37 3.43 -1.61
C VAL A 158 20.07 4.67 -2.14
N ILE A 159 20.36 5.61 -1.25
CA ILE A 159 21.21 6.77 -1.51
C ILE A 159 22.58 6.51 -0.89
N LEU A 160 23.61 6.40 -1.70
CA LEU A 160 24.98 6.20 -1.26
C LEU A 160 25.87 7.32 -1.82
N ARG A 161 26.56 8.06 -0.96
CA ARG A 161 27.43 9.18 -1.35
C ARG A 161 26.72 10.20 -2.27
N GLY A 162 25.45 10.51 -1.98
CA GLY A 162 24.65 11.47 -2.74
C GLY A 162 24.13 10.94 -4.09
N ARG A 163 24.33 9.64 -4.40
CA ARG A 163 23.77 9.02 -5.61
C ARG A 163 22.69 8.02 -5.25
N TYR A 164 21.58 8.07 -5.98
CA TYR A 164 20.50 7.09 -5.86
C TYR A 164 20.79 5.84 -6.68
N TYR A 165 20.69 4.68 -6.05
CA TYR A 165 20.83 3.35 -6.65
C TYR A 165 19.49 2.64 -6.57
N GLN A 166 18.81 2.56 -7.70
CA GLN A 166 17.54 1.87 -7.82
C GLN A 166 17.73 0.36 -7.83
N GLY A 167 16.76 -0.37 -7.28
CA GLY A 167 16.66 -1.82 -7.37
C GLY A 167 16.63 -2.50 -6.01
N ASN A 168 16.62 -3.82 -6.05
CA ASN A 168 16.58 -4.67 -4.86
C ASN A 168 17.98 -4.78 -4.23
N ILE A 169 18.25 -3.98 -3.21
CA ILE A 169 19.55 -3.96 -2.52
C ILE A 169 19.51 -4.93 -1.34
N PRO A 170 20.34 -5.98 -1.33
CA PRO A 170 20.29 -7.01 -0.30
C PRO A 170 20.71 -6.49 1.06
N LEU A 171 20.11 -7.03 2.12
CA LEU A 171 20.45 -6.90 3.54
C LEU A 171 20.36 -5.48 4.14
N VAL A 172 20.03 -4.45 3.38
CA VAL A 172 19.88 -3.06 3.89
C VAL A 172 18.84 -3.01 5.01
N ASN A 173 17.75 -3.74 4.86
CA ASN A 173 16.69 -3.80 5.86
C ASN A 173 17.13 -4.43 7.20
N TYR A 174 18.22 -5.17 7.26
CA TYR A 174 18.76 -5.75 8.51
C TYR A 174 19.74 -4.83 9.24
N LEU A 175 20.15 -3.72 8.64
CA LEU A 175 20.98 -2.73 9.31
C LEU A 175 20.24 -2.12 10.52
N PRO A 176 20.95 -1.65 11.56
CA PRO A 176 20.36 -0.82 12.59
C PRO A 176 19.60 0.38 11.96
N ARG A 177 18.43 0.76 12.53
CA ARG A 177 17.55 1.78 11.94
C ARG A 177 18.31 3.03 11.50
N ARG A 178 19.15 3.59 12.37
CA ARG A 178 19.96 4.78 12.08
C ARG A 178 20.79 4.69 10.79
N TRP A 179 21.23 3.50 10.42
CA TRP A 179 22.07 3.29 9.23
C TRP A 179 21.19 3.00 8.00
N ARG A 180 20.16 2.20 8.18
CA ARG A 180 19.17 1.96 7.13
C ARG A 180 18.52 3.26 6.70
N ASP A 181 18.10 4.10 7.63
CA ASP A 181 17.39 5.36 7.35
C ASP A 181 18.31 6.43 6.73
N ARG A 182 19.64 6.32 6.91
CA ARG A 182 20.61 7.11 6.15
C ARG A 182 20.77 6.64 4.71
N LEU A 183 20.63 5.33 4.47
CA LEU A 183 20.73 4.77 3.12
C LEU A 183 19.43 4.87 2.34
N ALA A 184 18.29 4.77 3.00
CA ALA A 184 16.97 4.88 2.39
C ALA A 184 16.08 5.88 3.16
N PRO A 185 16.44 7.19 3.18
CA PRO A 185 15.72 8.21 3.94
C PRO A 185 14.34 8.54 3.36
N HIS A 186 14.10 8.17 2.12
CA HIS A 186 12.91 8.45 1.33
C HIS A 186 11.79 7.42 1.53
N VAL A 187 12.04 6.34 2.28
CA VAL A 187 11.06 5.28 2.49
C VAL A 187 11.18 4.64 3.85
N ARG A 188 10.05 4.40 4.50
CA ARG A 188 10.00 3.63 5.75
C ARG A 188 9.84 2.14 5.45
N ALA A 189 10.27 1.30 6.39
CA ALA A 189 9.96 -0.12 6.41
C ALA A 189 9.50 -0.50 7.81
N TYR A 190 8.43 -1.25 7.90
CA TYR A 190 7.73 -1.50 9.15
C TYR A 190 7.96 -2.92 9.66
N SER A 191 8.24 -3.06 10.94
CA SER A 191 8.05 -4.31 11.64
C SER A 191 6.58 -4.45 12.07
N ARG A 192 6.17 -5.66 12.44
CA ARG A 192 4.84 -5.89 13.02
C ARG A 192 4.57 -5.00 14.25
N ARG A 193 5.62 -4.71 15.04
CA ARG A 193 5.51 -3.83 16.22
C ARG A 193 5.27 -2.38 15.80
N ASP A 194 5.94 -1.92 14.75
CA ASP A 194 5.75 -0.56 14.23
C ASP A 194 4.32 -0.40 13.72
N MET A 195 3.85 -1.35 12.90
CA MET A 195 2.47 -1.35 12.45
C MET A 195 1.48 -1.35 13.62
N SER A 196 1.69 -2.19 14.65
CA SER A 196 0.79 -2.21 15.82
C SER A 196 0.75 -0.87 16.53
N LYS A 197 1.88 -0.17 16.67
CA LYS A 197 1.94 1.17 17.27
C LYS A 197 1.19 2.22 16.46
N LEU A 198 1.25 2.15 15.13
CA LEU A 198 0.49 3.06 14.27
C LEU A 198 -1.02 2.95 14.46
N PHE A 199 -1.53 1.76 14.79
CA PHE A 199 -2.96 1.53 15.04
C PHE A 199 -3.37 1.80 16.49
N GLU A 200 -2.43 1.99 17.42
CA GLU A 200 -2.72 2.16 18.84
C GLU A 200 -3.53 3.44 19.10
N GLY A 201 -4.64 3.31 19.83
CA GLY A 201 -5.54 4.43 20.16
C GLY A 201 -6.42 4.93 19.01
N LEU A 202 -6.33 4.34 17.80
CA LEU A 202 -7.25 4.64 16.71
C LEU A 202 -8.54 3.82 16.85
N PRO A 203 -9.66 4.34 16.35
CA PRO A 203 -10.94 3.59 16.31
C PRO A 203 -10.94 2.55 15.19
N LEU A 204 -9.85 1.81 15.07
CA LEU A 204 -9.62 0.79 14.07
C LEU A 204 -9.31 -0.55 14.74
N ARG A 205 -10.16 -1.54 14.54
CA ARG A 205 -9.92 -2.91 14.98
C ARG A 205 -9.26 -3.69 13.85
N VAL A 206 -8.02 -4.11 14.05
CA VAL A 206 -7.34 -4.95 13.07
C VAL A 206 -7.94 -6.36 13.06
N ILE A 207 -8.55 -6.74 11.93
CA ILE A 207 -9.26 -8.02 11.75
C ILE A 207 -8.42 -9.05 11.00
N GLU A 208 -7.43 -8.60 10.22
CA GLU A 208 -6.53 -9.48 9.48
C GLU A 208 -5.10 -8.95 9.48
N ARG A 209 -4.12 -9.85 9.58
CA ARG A 209 -2.68 -9.55 9.51
C ARG A 209 -1.98 -10.64 8.72
N ARG A 210 -1.49 -10.31 7.54
CA ARG A 210 -0.65 -11.20 6.73
C ARG A 210 0.71 -10.57 6.43
N LEU A 211 1.69 -11.43 6.17
CA LEU A 211 2.93 -11.10 5.49
C LEU A 211 2.92 -11.90 4.19
N ILE A 212 3.09 -11.21 3.08
CA ILE A 212 2.95 -11.79 1.74
C ILE A 212 4.26 -11.68 0.96
N PHE A 213 4.50 -12.67 0.12
CA PHE A 213 5.59 -12.63 -0.85
C PHE A 213 5.14 -12.00 -2.17
N GLY A 214 6.12 -11.53 -2.95
CA GLY A 214 5.87 -10.94 -4.26
C GLY A 214 5.36 -11.93 -5.31
N ALA A 215 4.99 -11.41 -6.47
CA ALA A 215 4.62 -12.24 -7.62
C ALA A 215 5.80 -12.60 -8.51
N TYR A 216 6.94 -11.91 -8.37
CA TYR A 216 8.19 -12.18 -9.09
C TYR A 216 8.03 -12.16 -10.62
N ASP A 217 7.11 -11.32 -11.13
CA ASP A 217 6.73 -11.28 -12.55
C ASP A 217 7.93 -11.02 -13.47
N ASN A 218 8.91 -10.20 -13.04
CA ASN A 218 10.14 -9.94 -13.80
C ASN A 218 11.04 -11.18 -13.91
N ILE A 219 11.12 -12.00 -12.84
CA ILE A 219 11.89 -13.25 -12.84
C ILE A 219 11.18 -14.25 -13.74
N ILE A 220 9.85 -14.33 -13.67
CA ILE A 220 9.04 -15.21 -14.52
C ILE A 220 9.18 -14.84 -16.00
N ALA A 221 9.20 -13.54 -16.33
CA ALA A 221 9.39 -13.09 -17.70
C ALA A 221 10.76 -13.51 -18.27
N ARG A 222 11.81 -13.50 -17.43
CA ARG A 222 13.17 -13.87 -17.85
C ARG A 222 13.43 -15.37 -17.83
N TRP A 223 12.94 -16.07 -16.81
CA TRP A 223 13.10 -17.52 -16.58
C TRP A 223 11.76 -18.17 -16.18
N PRO A 224 10.90 -18.49 -17.15
CA PRO A 224 9.50 -18.82 -16.86
C PRO A 224 9.30 -20.03 -15.95
N ARG A 225 10.07 -21.10 -16.14
CA ARG A 225 9.96 -22.32 -15.32
C ARG A 225 10.46 -22.10 -13.91
N PHE A 226 11.68 -21.55 -13.78
CA PHE A 226 12.29 -21.24 -12.48
C PHE A 226 11.46 -20.20 -11.71
N GLY A 227 11.06 -19.11 -12.36
CA GLY A 227 10.29 -18.05 -11.71
C GLY A 227 8.91 -18.54 -11.22
N ARG A 228 8.24 -19.44 -11.95
CA ARG A 228 6.99 -20.04 -11.46
C ARG A 228 7.21 -20.97 -10.26
N ALA A 229 8.25 -21.78 -10.27
CA ALA A 229 8.58 -22.65 -9.15
C ALA A 229 8.97 -21.82 -7.90
N LEU A 230 9.82 -20.80 -8.07
CA LEU A 230 10.21 -19.88 -7.01
C LEU A 230 8.98 -19.18 -6.41
N ARG A 231 8.10 -18.63 -7.25
CA ARG A 231 6.86 -18.00 -6.79
C ARG A 231 6.00 -18.96 -6.00
N TRP A 232 5.76 -20.17 -6.54
CA TRP A 232 4.98 -21.19 -5.85
C TRP A 232 5.57 -21.51 -4.47
N LEU A 233 6.90 -21.76 -4.41
CA LEU A 233 7.60 -22.05 -3.17
C LEU A 233 7.44 -20.92 -2.16
N LEU A 234 7.78 -19.67 -2.55
CA LEU A 234 7.73 -18.54 -1.63
C LEU A 234 6.31 -18.24 -1.16
N GLN A 235 5.31 -18.30 -2.05
CA GLN A 235 3.92 -18.09 -1.66
C GLN A 235 3.37 -19.23 -0.78
N SER A 236 3.85 -20.47 -0.90
CA SER A 236 3.49 -21.55 0.01
C SER A 236 4.03 -21.32 1.43
N LEU A 237 5.10 -20.55 1.58
CA LEU A 237 5.65 -20.19 2.89
C LEU A 237 4.79 -19.16 3.66
N GLU A 238 3.82 -18.50 3.02
CA GLU A 238 2.95 -17.51 3.67
C GLU A 238 2.09 -18.13 4.80
N GLY A 239 1.80 -19.43 4.72
CA GLY A 239 1.14 -20.20 5.78
C GLY A 239 2.06 -20.69 6.90
N THR A 240 3.37 -20.45 6.82
CA THR A 240 4.38 -20.95 7.76
C THR A 240 5.04 -19.81 8.56
N PRO A 241 5.85 -20.10 9.59
CA PRO A 241 6.65 -19.08 10.28
C PRO A 241 7.60 -18.30 9.33
N LEU A 242 8.02 -18.90 8.20
CA LEU A 242 8.90 -18.26 7.22
C LEU A 242 8.24 -17.08 6.48
N ARG A 243 6.93 -16.90 6.59
CA ARG A 243 6.25 -15.65 6.17
C ARG A 243 6.89 -14.39 6.77
N PHE A 244 7.62 -14.53 7.87
CA PHE A 244 8.39 -13.43 8.48
C PHE A 244 9.26 -12.69 7.47
N PHE A 245 9.79 -13.40 6.47
CA PHE A 245 10.59 -12.84 5.37
C PHE A 245 9.76 -12.39 4.17
N GLY A 246 8.43 -12.28 4.30
CA GLY A 246 7.56 -11.78 3.25
C GLY A 246 7.88 -10.35 2.84
N LEU A 247 7.53 -9.98 1.61
CA LEU A 247 7.81 -8.67 1.02
C LEU A 247 7.06 -7.53 1.71
N SER A 248 5.75 -7.72 1.90
CA SER A 248 4.87 -6.67 2.41
C SER A 248 3.97 -7.18 3.52
N HIS A 249 3.68 -6.32 4.48
CA HIS A 249 2.50 -6.46 5.32
C HIS A 249 1.25 -6.28 4.46
N PHE A 250 0.24 -7.07 4.72
CA PHE A 250 -1.14 -6.84 4.32
C PHE A 250 -1.99 -6.90 5.58
N TRP A 251 -2.52 -5.76 5.98
CA TRP A 251 -3.39 -5.65 7.14
C TRP A 251 -4.76 -5.16 6.72
N VAL A 252 -5.78 -5.66 7.39
CA VAL A 252 -7.15 -5.19 7.24
C VAL A 252 -7.66 -4.76 8.60
N ALA A 253 -8.23 -3.56 8.67
CA ALA A 253 -8.84 -3.05 9.87
C ALA A 253 -10.26 -2.56 9.59
N GLU A 254 -11.12 -2.67 10.57
CA GLU A 254 -12.51 -2.22 10.55
C GLU A 254 -12.66 -1.03 11.47
N ARG A 255 -13.35 0.01 11.02
CA ARG A 255 -13.72 1.16 11.84
C ARG A 255 -14.75 0.73 12.87
N ILE A 256 -14.38 0.85 14.14
CA ILE A 256 -15.31 0.64 15.26
C ILE A 256 -16.01 1.94 15.64
N GLU A 257 -17.15 1.85 16.27
CA GLU A 257 -17.77 2.98 16.95
C GLU A 257 -16.92 3.35 18.17
N ILE A 258 -16.71 4.65 18.39
CA ILE A 258 -16.21 5.13 19.68
C ILE A 258 -17.44 5.49 20.49
N PRO A 259 -17.72 4.80 21.63
CA PRO A 259 -18.81 5.22 22.49
C PRO A 259 -18.59 6.69 22.90
N PRO A 260 -19.65 7.50 22.95
CA PRO A 260 -19.55 8.87 23.46
C PRO A 260 -18.95 8.85 24.86
N ARG A 261 -18.00 9.75 25.11
CA ARG A 261 -17.41 9.95 26.45
C ARG A 261 -18.40 10.57 27.39
#